data_8498296cb558a0586073062130777388
#
_entry.id   8498296cb558a0586073062130777388
#
_cell.length_a   1.000
_cell.length_b   1.000
_cell.length_c   1.000
_cell.angle_alpha   90.00
_cell.angle_beta   90.00
_cell.angle_gamma   90.00
#
_symmetry.space_group_name_H-M   'P 1'
#
loop_
_entity.id
_entity.type
_entity.pdbx_description
1 polymer ?
#
loop_
_entity_poly.entity_id
_entity_poly.type
_entity_poly.pdbx_seq_one_letter_code
_entity_poly.pdbx_strand_id
1 'polypeptide(L)'
;MEIERYSNQCIHYYTGEIPEMIESVLKSRPVNDFADLGSGDGSLLYSLFKYGYLKKVSNVIAVDISQERINNVSKIDNRIKCFVGDISNLAMIKDGSFDFAVSSQVIEHISDHDKVVSEAYRILRPEGLFYLSTIFKKWYGWYFYRSHGKWVLDPTHVREYEDPEELLGLIRNQGFEVLQEKKTLQWFPLTDFFLKRLCFKPHARIAYNHKWLSWLRKIKLPIPGYYNWEMSLKKN
;
A
#
# COMPACT_ATOMS: atom_id res chain seq x y z
N MET A 1 -2.82 -19.93 -6.72
CA MET A 1 -3.69 -19.91 -7.93
C MET A 1 -4.72 -18.78 -7.92
N GLU A 2 -5.43 -18.52 -6.82
CA GLU A 2 -6.39 -17.38 -6.74
C GLU A 2 -5.70 -16.02 -6.75
N ILE A 3 -4.59 -15.86 -6.00
CA ILE A 3 -3.81 -14.61 -5.91
C ILE A 3 -3.22 -14.23 -7.27
N GLU A 4 -2.66 -15.18 -8.01
CA GLU A 4 -2.10 -14.91 -9.35
C GLU A 4 -3.21 -14.55 -10.35
N ARG A 5 -4.37 -15.18 -10.26
CA ARG A 5 -5.53 -14.82 -11.07
C ARG A 5 -6.02 -13.40 -10.75
N TYR A 6 -6.06 -13.04 -9.46
CA TYR A 6 -6.41 -11.69 -9.02
C TYR A 6 -5.39 -10.66 -9.52
N SER A 7 -4.09 -10.95 -9.39
CA SER A 7 -3.00 -10.09 -9.85
C SER A 7 -3.09 -9.77 -11.35
N ASN A 8 -3.50 -10.75 -12.16
CA ASN A 8 -3.71 -10.58 -13.60
C ASN A 8 -4.95 -9.75 -13.93
N GLN A 9 -6.00 -9.81 -13.10
CA GLN A 9 -7.27 -9.13 -13.36
C GLN A 9 -7.30 -7.70 -12.78
N CYS A 10 -6.59 -7.46 -11.68
CA CYS A 10 -6.58 -6.17 -10.97
C CYS A 10 -5.29 -5.39 -11.26
N ILE A 11 -5.26 -4.71 -12.40
CA ILE A 11 -4.12 -3.88 -12.80
C ILE A 11 -4.12 -2.58 -12.01
N HIS A 12 -2.99 -2.26 -11.37
CA HIS A 12 -2.74 -0.97 -10.75
C HIS A 12 -2.00 -0.04 -11.71
N TYR A 13 -2.58 1.12 -11.97
CA TYR A 13 -1.95 2.13 -12.81
C TYR A 13 -0.93 2.97 -12.03
N TYR A 14 0.16 3.37 -12.69
CA TYR A 14 1.15 4.29 -12.13
C TYR A 14 0.63 5.73 -12.23
N THR A 15 0.07 6.24 -11.12
CA THR A 15 -0.61 7.54 -11.08
C THR A 15 0.32 8.70 -10.78
N GLY A 16 1.48 8.42 -10.18
CA GLY A 16 2.40 9.44 -9.68
C GLY A 16 1.96 10.05 -8.34
N GLU A 17 0.90 9.54 -7.73
CA GLU A 17 0.45 9.97 -6.40
C GLU A 17 1.38 9.36 -5.33
N ILE A 18 1.76 10.16 -4.33
CA ILE A 18 2.53 9.75 -3.16
C ILE A 18 1.77 10.24 -1.93
N PRO A 19 1.50 9.37 -0.93
CA PRO A 19 0.92 9.80 0.33
C PRO A 19 1.77 10.87 1.02
N GLU A 20 1.12 11.94 1.51
CA GLU A 20 1.79 13.08 2.14
C GLU A 20 2.67 12.68 3.34
N MET A 21 2.23 11.69 4.12
CA MET A 21 3.00 11.17 5.26
C MET A 21 4.31 10.52 4.81
N ILE A 22 4.31 9.75 3.72
CA ILE A 22 5.52 9.14 3.15
C ILE A 22 6.46 10.23 2.64
N GLU A 23 5.92 11.19 1.90
CA GLU A 23 6.70 12.32 1.36
C GLU A 23 7.34 13.13 2.50
N SER A 24 6.59 13.41 3.57
CA SER A 24 7.06 14.12 4.74
C SER A 24 8.24 13.41 5.41
N VAL A 25 8.16 12.11 5.62
CA VAL A 25 9.26 11.31 6.20
C VAL A 25 10.51 11.40 5.34
N LEU A 26 10.39 11.17 4.02
CA LEU A 26 11.53 11.17 3.10
C LEU A 26 12.18 12.56 2.90
N LYS A 27 11.45 13.64 3.22
CA LYS A 27 11.96 15.01 3.21
C LYS A 27 12.61 15.43 4.54
N SER A 28 12.07 14.96 5.67
CA SER A 28 12.41 15.46 7.00
C SER A 28 13.60 14.77 7.65
N ARG A 29 13.91 13.54 7.24
CA ARG A 29 14.98 12.74 7.84
C ARG A 29 15.71 11.87 6.82
N PRO A 30 16.99 11.52 7.08
CA PRO A 30 17.71 10.59 6.23
C PRO A 30 17.08 9.19 6.36
N VAL A 31 16.86 8.53 5.22
CA VAL A 31 16.43 7.14 5.09
C VAL A 31 17.47 6.44 4.23
N ASN A 32 18.18 5.45 4.78
CA ASN A 32 19.17 4.67 4.06
C ASN A 32 18.60 3.33 3.60
N ASP A 33 17.72 2.73 4.40
CA ASP A 33 17.12 1.43 4.15
C ASP A 33 15.58 1.55 4.15
N PHE A 34 14.98 1.28 3.00
CA PHE A 34 13.55 1.43 2.75
C PHE A 34 12.92 0.09 2.35
N ALA A 35 11.77 -0.24 2.92
CA ALA A 35 11.01 -1.45 2.60
C ALA A 35 9.58 -1.13 2.15
N ASP A 36 9.14 -1.70 1.02
CA ASP A 36 7.75 -1.68 0.57
C ASP A 36 7.14 -3.08 0.76
N LEU A 37 6.26 -3.20 1.75
CA LEU A 37 5.65 -4.45 2.21
C LEU A 37 4.26 -4.61 1.59
N GLY A 38 4.11 -5.55 0.66
CA GLY A 38 2.95 -5.69 -0.20
C GLY A 38 2.98 -4.67 -1.33
N SER A 39 4.10 -4.60 -2.04
CA SER A 39 4.38 -3.57 -3.06
C SER A 39 3.42 -3.56 -4.25
N GLY A 40 2.62 -4.62 -4.42
CA GLY A 40 1.76 -4.77 -5.58
C GLY A 40 2.54 -4.66 -6.88
N ASP A 41 1.97 -3.98 -7.86
CA ASP A 41 2.63 -3.69 -9.15
C ASP A 41 3.71 -2.59 -9.07
N GLY A 42 4.02 -2.08 -7.87
CA GLY A 42 5.05 -1.07 -7.62
C GLY A 42 4.65 0.37 -7.93
N SER A 43 3.36 0.70 -7.88
CA SER A 43 2.88 2.07 -8.18
C SER A 43 3.50 3.13 -7.27
N LEU A 44 3.63 2.84 -5.97
CA LEU A 44 4.30 3.72 -5.02
C LEU A 44 5.79 3.86 -5.34
N LEU A 45 6.50 2.75 -5.50
CA LEU A 45 7.94 2.75 -5.83
C LEU A 45 8.21 3.51 -7.13
N TYR A 46 7.39 3.27 -8.18
CA TYR A 46 7.50 4.03 -9.42
C TYR A 46 7.41 5.54 -9.19
N SER A 47 6.45 5.99 -8.37
CA SER A 47 6.27 7.40 -8.06
C SER A 47 7.46 7.95 -7.28
N LEU A 48 7.94 7.23 -6.26
CA LEU A 48 9.07 7.63 -5.43
C LEU A 48 10.38 7.73 -6.25
N PHE A 49 10.64 6.79 -7.16
CA PHE A 49 11.78 6.86 -8.07
C PHE A 49 11.65 8.00 -9.09
N LYS A 50 10.47 8.14 -9.71
CA LYS A 50 10.17 9.18 -10.70
C LYS A 50 10.42 10.59 -10.15
N TYR A 51 10.00 10.85 -8.92
CA TYR A 51 10.19 12.17 -8.28
C TYR A 51 11.49 12.28 -7.49
N GLY A 52 12.31 11.25 -7.48
CA GLY A 52 13.67 11.28 -6.92
C GLY A 52 13.77 11.15 -5.41
N TYR A 53 12.70 10.76 -4.72
CA TYR A 53 12.70 10.56 -3.27
C TYR A 53 13.64 9.44 -2.81
N LEU A 54 13.84 8.42 -3.65
CA LEU A 54 14.71 7.27 -3.34
C LEU A 54 16.12 7.41 -3.91
N LYS A 55 16.51 8.60 -4.45
CA LYS A 55 17.86 8.80 -5.03
C LYS A 55 18.99 8.58 -4.04
N LYS A 56 18.80 8.96 -2.79
CA LYS A 56 19.80 8.86 -1.71
C LYS A 56 19.64 7.63 -0.83
N VAL A 57 18.59 6.81 -1.07
CA VAL A 57 18.34 5.57 -0.34
C VAL A 57 19.29 4.49 -0.86
N SER A 58 20.06 3.90 0.03
CA SER A 58 21.12 2.93 -0.33
C SER A 58 20.55 1.53 -0.59
N ASN A 59 19.50 1.17 0.14
CA ASN A 59 18.88 -0.14 0.05
C ASN A 59 17.37 0.00 -0.04
N VAL A 60 16.79 -0.45 -1.15
CA VAL A 60 15.34 -0.47 -1.38
C VAL A 60 14.91 -1.90 -1.62
N ILE A 61 13.98 -2.38 -0.81
CA ILE A 61 13.36 -3.68 -1.03
C ILE A 61 11.88 -3.56 -1.35
N ALA A 62 11.38 -4.51 -2.10
CA ALA A 62 9.96 -4.72 -2.37
C ALA A 62 9.59 -6.17 -2.08
N VAL A 63 8.53 -6.38 -1.32
CA VAL A 63 7.99 -7.70 -1.01
C VAL A 63 6.54 -7.76 -1.46
N ASP A 64 6.17 -8.80 -2.19
CA ASP A 64 4.78 -9.13 -2.52
C ASP A 64 4.64 -10.64 -2.66
N ILE A 65 3.45 -11.16 -2.38
CA ILE A 65 3.18 -12.60 -2.48
C ILE A 65 3.08 -13.07 -3.94
N SER A 66 2.82 -12.17 -4.89
CA SER A 66 2.68 -12.48 -6.32
C SER A 66 4.00 -12.33 -7.06
N GLN A 67 4.45 -13.44 -7.66
CA GLN A 67 5.64 -13.45 -8.54
C GLN A 67 5.45 -12.50 -9.73
N GLU A 68 4.25 -12.42 -10.30
CA GLU A 68 3.98 -11.54 -11.44
C GLU A 68 4.14 -10.07 -11.08
N ARG A 69 3.60 -9.66 -9.91
CA ARG A 69 3.73 -8.30 -9.41
C ARG A 69 5.20 -7.94 -9.15
N ILE A 70 5.93 -8.83 -8.51
CA ILE A 70 7.37 -8.66 -8.28
C ILE A 70 8.15 -8.54 -9.59
N ASN A 71 7.80 -9.31 -10.62
CA ASN A 71 8.38 -9.17 -11.95
C ASN A 71 8.09 -7.80 -12.61
N ASN A 72 6.99 -7.15 -12.25
CA ASN A 72 6.69 -5.79 -12.71
C ASN A 72 7.49 -4.75 -11.92
N VAL A 73 7.62 -4.91 -10.61
CA VAL A 73 8.43 -4.05 -9.74
C VAL A 73 9.89 -4.04 -10.18
N SER A 74 10.47 -5.20 -10.51
CA SER A 74 11.87 -5.32 -10.94
C SER A 74 12.21 -4.53 -12.22
N LYS A 75 11.20 -4.14 -13.01
CA LYS A 75 11.36 -3.33 -14.22
C LYS A 75 11.35 -1.83 -13.96
N ILE A 76 11.05 -1.39 -12.74
CA ILE A 76 10.94 0.03 -12.38
C ILE A 76 12.34 0.65 -12.22
N ASP A 77 13.20 0.02 -11.43
CA ASP A 77 14.58 0.46 -11.20
C ASP A 77 15.42 -0.74 -10.71
N ASN A 78 16.64 -0.89 -11.24
CA ASN A 78 17.53 -2.03 -10.94
C ASN A 78 18.09 -2.02 -9.51
N ARG A 79 17.92 -0.96 -8.75
CA ARG A 79 18.30 -0.85 -7.33
C ARG A 79 17.29 -1.50 -6.40
N ILE A 80 16.09 -1.83 -6.88
CA ILE A 80 15.06 -2.47 -6.07
C ILE A 80 15.39 -3.96 -5.93
N LYS A 81 15.61 -4.40 -4.70
CA LYS A 81 15.74 -5.83 -4.37
C LYS A 81 14.32 -6.39 -4.18
N CYS A 82 13.92 -7.25 -5.07
CA CYS A 82 12.59 -7.81 -5.14
C CYS A 82 12.52 -9.18 -4.48
N PHE A 83 11.55 -9.40 -3.62
CA PHE A 83 11.32 -10.68 -2.93
C PHE A 83 9.88 -11.12 -3.10
N VAL A 84 9.67 -12.38 -3.46
CA VAL A 84 8.36 -13.02 -3.37
C VAL A 84 8.20 -13.59 -1.97
N GLY A 85 7.20 -13.14 -1.24
CA GLY A 85 7.00 -13.58 0.14
C GLY A 85 5.73 -13.03 0.78
N ASP A 86 5.33 -13.67 1.86
CA ASP A 86 4.23 -13.23 2.71
C ASP A 86 4.76 -12.22 3.74
N ILE A 87 4.15 -11.03 3.80
CA ILE A 87 4.56 -9.98 4.73
C ILE A 87 4.17 -10.27 6.19
N SER A 88 3.38 -11.30 6.43
CA SER A 88 3.14 -11.86 7.78
C SER A 88 4.27 -12.80 8.25
N ASN A 89 5.25 -13.10 7.38
CA ASN A 89 6.42 -13.93 7.68
C ASN A 89 7.61 -13.49 6.83
N LEU A 90 8.36 -12.51 7.32
CA LEU A 90 9.54 -11.94 6.66
C LEU A 90 10.84 -12.58 7.16
N ALA A 91 10.87 -13.91 7.35
CA ALA A 91 12.04 -14.63 7.88
C ALA A 91 13.34 -14.41 7.07
N MET A 92 13.22 -14.03 5.78
CA MET A 92 14.34 -13.66 4.92
C MET A 92 14.95 -12.29 5.26
N ILE A 93 14.29 -11.48 6.09
CA ILE A 93 14.74 -10.15 6.47
C ILE A 93 15.22 -10.17 7.91
N LYS A 94 16.44 -9.68 8.13
CA LYS A 94 17.06 -9.57 9.45
C LYS A 94 16.35 -8.49 10.30
N ASP A 95 16.29 -8.71 11.62
CA ASP A 95 15.80 -7.74 12.60
C ASP A 95 16.56 -6.42 12.51
N GLY A 96 15.86 -5.31 12.72
CA GLY A 96 16.47 -3.99 12.78
C GLY A 96 17.23 -3.59 11.51
N SER A 97 16.71 -3.94 10.33
CA SER A 97 17.37 -3.70 9.05
C SER A 97 16.96 -2.42 8.37
N PHE A 98 15.78 -1.85 8.69
CA PHE A 98 15.20 -0.74 7.95
C PHE A 98 14.97 0.49 8.81
N ASP A 99 15.17 1.66 8.20
CA ASP A 99 14.85 2.97 8.79
C ASP A 99 13.39 3.34 8.56
N PHE A 100 12.84 2.91 7.41
CA PHE A 100 11.47 3.21 7.03
C PHE A 100 10.85 2.04 6.26
N ALA A 101 9.72 1.56 6.72
CA ALA A 101 8.89 0.58 6.06
C ALA A 101 7.53 1.17 5.68
N VAL A 102 6.97 0.73 4.57
CA VAL A 102 5.61 1.12 4.15
C VAL A 102 4.80 -0.12 3.84
N SER A 103 3.50 -0.07 4.17
CA SER A 103 2.51 -1.04 3.72
C SER A 103 1.21 -0.30 3.41
N SER A 104 0.81 -0.32 2.14
CA SER A 104 -0.28 0.51 1.65
C SER A 104 -1.39 -0.33 1.05
N GLN A 105 -2.56 -0.37 1.67
CA GLN A 105 -3.73 -1.13 1.23
C GLN A 105 -3.42 -2.62 1.07
N VAL A 106 -2.87 -3.23 2.11
CA VAL A 106 -2.45 -4.65 2.11
C VAL A 106 -3.01 -5.41 3.31
N ILE A 107 -2.96 -4.83 4.51
CA ILE A 107 -3.30 -5.53 5.76
C ILE A 107 -4.75 -6.02 5.79
N GLU A 108 -5.66 -5.37 5.05
CA GLU A 108 -7.05 -5.78 4.87
C GLU A 108 -7.22 -7.09 4.11
N HIS A 109 -6.21 -7.51 3.35
CA HIS A 109 -6.20 -8.76 2.60
C HIS A 109 -5.60 -9.95 3.38
N ILE A 110 -5.00 -9.71 4.56
CA ILE A 110 -4.25 -10.71 5.31
C ILE A 110 -5.02 -11.11 6.56
N SER A 111 -5.25 -12.42 6.73
CA SER A 111 -5.98 -12.95 7.90
C SER A 111 -5.21 -12.69 9.20
N ASP A 112 -3.90 -12.91 9.22
CA ASP A 112 -3.02 -12.75 10.37
C ASP A 112 -2.45 -11.33 10.42
N HIS A 113 -3.31 -10.32 10.59
CA HIS A 113 -2.91 -8.91 10.55
C HIS A 113 -1.99 -8.50 11.73
N ASP A 114 -2.09 -9.19 12.86
CA ASP A 114 -1.20 -9.07 14.01
C ASP A 114 0.25 -9.42 13.65
N LYS A 115 0.46 -10.48 12.85
CA LYS A 115 1.78 -10.86 12.35
C LYS A 115 2.37 -9.82 11.42
N VAL A 116 1.56 -9.17 10.58
CA VAL A 116 2.03 -8.07 9.72
C VAL A 116 2.59 -6.94 10.55
N VAL A 117 1.88 -6.53 11.62
CA VAL A 117 2.34 -5.47 12.53
C VAL A 117 3.60 -5.90 13.27
N SER A 118 3.65 -7.15 13.73
CA SER A 118 4.82 -7.74 14.42
C SER A 118 6.06 -7.81 13.52
N GLU A 119 5.91 -8.26 12.28
CA GLU A 119 7.02 -8.34 11.34
C GLU A 119 7.53 -6.96 10.92
N ALA A 120 6.63 -6.00 10.69
CA ALA A 120 7.00 -4.61 10.43
C ALA A 120 7.81 -4.03 11.62
N TYR A 121 7.36 -4.29 12.86
CA TYR A 121 8.09 -3.88 14.06
C TYR A 121 9.47 -4.54 14.15
N ARG A 122 9.56 -5.84 13.91
CA ARG A 122 10.80 -6.61 14.00
C ARG A 122 11.87 -6.10 13.05
N ILE A 123 11.52 -5.88 11.78
CA ILE A 123 12.48 -5.48 10.75
C ILE A 123 12.96 -4.03 10.86
N LEU A 124 12.21 -3.18 11.56
CA LEU A 124 12.60 -1.79 11.79
C LEU A 124 13.68 -1.67 12.85
N ARG A 125 14.58 -0.72 12.67
CA ARG A 125 15.53 -0.25 13.71
C ARG A 125 14.78 0.45 14.84
N PRO A 126 15.37 0.58 16.05
CA PRO A 126 14.89 1.55 17.03
C PRO A 126 14.74 2.94 16.37
N GLU A 127 13.70 3.69 16.70
CA GLU A 127 13.35 4.98 16.08
C GLU A 127 12.95 4.88 14.59
N GLY A 128 12.89 3.68 14.02
CA GLY A 128 12.42 3.43 12.65
C GLY A 128 10.95 3.74 12.48
N LEU A 129 10.55 4.14 11.28
CA LEU A 129 9.18 4.54 10.98
C LEU A 129 8.45 3.48 10.16
N PHE A 130 7.16 3.36 10.40
CA PHE A 130 6.26 2.54 9.61
C PHE A 130 5.07 3.38 9.13
N TYR A 131 4.91 3.47 7.81
CA TYR A 131 3.68 3.97 7.23
C TYR A 131 2.74 2.79 6.96
N LEU A 132 1.54 2.87 7.51
CA LEU A 132 0.49 1.89 7.29
C LEU A 132 -0.76 2.58 6.77
N SER A 133 -1.32 2.09 5.68
CA SER A 133 -2.64 2.51 5.24
C SER A 133 -3.55 1.32 4.96
N THR A 134 -4.82 1.50 5.28
CA THR A 134 -5.87 0.49 5.09
C THR A 134 -7.23 1.15 4.91
N ILE A 135 -8.29 0.35 4.80
CA ILE A 135 -9.66 0.83 4.68
C ILE A 135 -10.33 0.89 6.06
N PHE A 136 -10.85 2.07 6.37
CA PHE A 136 -11.80 2.26 7.46
C PHE A 136 -13.21 2.43 6.90
N LYS A 137 -14.16 1.69 7.46
CA LYS A 137 -15.55 1.65 7.00
C LYS A 137 -16.51 2.10 8.11
N LYS A 138 -17.44 2.95 7.78
CA LYS A 138 -18.59 3.27 8.63
C LYS A 138 -19.69 2.22 8.47
N TRP A 139 -20.53 2.06 9.47
CA TRP A 139 -21.65 1.10 9.48
C TRP A 139 -22.60 1.26 8.27
N TYR A 140 -22.72 2.46 7.70
CA TYR A 140 -23.51 2.76 6.50
C TYR A 140 -22.71 2.65 5.20
N GLY A 141 -21.47 2.20 5.23
CA GLY A 141 -20.60 2.08 4.06
C GLY A 141 -21.21 1.18 3.00
N TRP A 142 -21.35 1.73 1.80
CA TRP A 142 -21.92 1.04 0.65
C TRP A 142 -21.00 1.12 -0.57
N TYR A 143 -20.88 -0.04 -1.27
CA TYR A 143 -20.18 -0.12 -2.55
C TYR A 143 -20.82 -1.23 -3.42
N PHE A 144 -20.29 -1.45 -4.63
CA PHE A 144 -20.87 -2.37 -5.61
C PHE A 144 -20.62 -3.85 -5.34
N TYR A 145 -19.68 -4.19 -4.47
CA TYR A 145 -19.32 -5.57 -4.17
C TYR A 145 -19.93 -6.04 -2.86
N ARG A 146 -20.25 -7.34 -2.82
CA ARG A 146 -20.69 -8.02 -1.60
C ARG A 146 -19.79 -9.22 -1.31
N SER A 147 -19.38 -9.37 -0.06
CA SER A 147 -18.69 -10.54 0.48
C SER A 147 -19.31 -10.91 1.80
N HIS A 148 -19.67 -12.20 1.99
CA HIS A 148 -20.30 -12.72 3.21
C HIS A 148 -21.50 -11.89 3.72
N GLY A 149 -22.33 -11.42 2.77
CA GLY A 149 -23.53 -10.64 3.09
C GLY A 149 -23.31 -9.16 3.39
N LYS A 150 -22.07 -8.70 3.51
CA LYS A 150 -21.68 -7.30 3.75
C LYS A 150 -21.25 -6.61 2.45
N TRP A 151 -21.45 -5.31 2.38
CA TRP A 151 -20.85 -4.47 1.34
C TRP A 151 -19.35 -4.34 1.59
N VAL A 152 -18.54 -4.53 0.56
CA VAL A 152 -17.08 -4.43 0.63
C VAL A 152 -16.55 -3.59 -0.53
N LEU A 153 -15.43 -2.90 -0.31
CA LEU A 153 -14.76 -2.10 -1.32
C LEU A 153 -14.06 -2.97 -2.36
N ASP A 154 -13.49 -4.09 -1.92
CA ASP A 154 -12.87 -5.10 -2.77
C ASP A 154 -13.29 -6.51 -2.33
N PRO A 155 -13.64 -7.42 -3.27
CA PRO A 155 -14.03 -8.81 -2.93
C PRO A 155 -12.95 -9.63 -2.23
N THR A 156 -11.68 -9.22 -2.34
CA THR A 156 -10.53 -9.90 -1.72
C THR A 156 -10.23 -9.43 -0.31
N HIS A 157 -10.94 -8.40 0.18
CA HIS A 157 -10.81 -7.99 1.57
C HIS A 157 -11.32 -9.08 2.51
N VAL A 158 -10.45 -9.53 3.40
CA VAL A 158 -10.85 -10.42 4.51
C VAL A 158 -11.42 -9.62 5.66
N ARG A 159 -11.07 -8.32 5.74
CA ARG A 159 -11.65 -7.35 6.70
C ARG A 159 -11.67 -5.94 6.14
N GLU A 160 -12.57 -5.15 6.71
CA GLU A 160 -12.60 -3.68 6.58
C GLU A 160 -12.85 -3.16 7.99
N TYR A 161 -11.94 -2.36 8.52
CA TYR A 161 -11.99 -1.92 9.93
C TYR A 161 -13.19 -1.00 10.17
N GLU A 162 -14.10 -1.40 11.05
CA GLU A 162 -15.25 -0.61 11.48
C GLU A 162 -15.00 0.03 12.86
N ASP A 163 -14.18 -0.62 13.71
CA ASP A 163 -13.68 -0.11 14.98
C ASP A 163 -12.18 0.23 14.89
N PRO A 164 -11.78 1.49 15.12
CA PRO A 164 -10.37 1.86 15.10
C PRO A 164 -9.52 1.11 16.14
N GLU A 165 -10.08 0.77 17.30
CA GLU A 165 -9.32 0.12 18.37
C GLU A 165 -8.89 -1.31 18.01
N GLU A 166 -9.57 -1.97 17.07
CA GLU A 166 -9.14 -3.27 16.54
C GLU A 166 -7.70 -3.21 16.00
N LEU A 167 -7.35 -2.20 15.21
CA LEU A 167 -6.01 -2.04 14.65
C LEU A 167 -5.08 -1.24 15.55
N LEU A 168 -5.55 -0.13 16.14
CA LEU A 168 -4.74 0.70 17.01
C LEU A 168 -4.29 -0.04 18.27
N GLY A 169 -5.14 -0.92 18.81
CA GLY A 169 -4.79 -1.80 19.93
C GLY A 169 -3.63 -2.74 19.58
N LEU A 170 -3.66 -3.38 18.41
CA LEU A 170 -2.57 -4.22 17.92
C LEU A 170 -1.26 -3.43 17.76
N ILE A 171 -1.34 -2.25 17.15
CA ILE A 171 -0.19 -1.37 16.90
C ILE A 171 0.48 -0.97 18.24
N ARG A 172 -0.31 -0.52 19.23
CA ARG A 172 0.20 -0.14 20.55
C ARG A 172 0.75 -1.32 21.34
N ASN A 173 0.05 -2.46 21.30
CA ASN A 173 0.49 -3.68 22.00
C ASN A 173 1.81 -4.22 21.45
N GLN A 174 2.08 -4.00 20.16
CA GLN A 174 3.37 -4.35 19.55
C GLN A 174 4.51 -3.41 19.95
N GLY A 175 4.21 -2.23 20.50
CA GLY A 175 5.18 -1.25 20.94
C GLY A 175 5.37 -0.05 20.01
N PHE A 176 4.55 0.09 18.98
CA PHE A 176 4.57 1.28 18.14
C PHE A 176 3.93 2.49 18.84
N GLU A 177 4.56 3.63 18.68
CA GLU A 177 3.96 4.94 18.93
C GLU A 177 3.25 5.44 17.67
N VAL A 178 1.99 5.90 17.81
CA VAL A 178 1.24 6.51 16.70
C VAL A 178 1.60 8.00 16.65
N LEU A 179 2.40 8.40 15.66
CA LEU A 179 2.81 9.80 15.49
C LEU A 179 1.73 10.63 14.80
N GLN A 180 1.07 10.03 13.82
CA GLN A 180 0.04 10.70 13.03
C GLN A 180 -1.00 9.68 12.55
N GLU A 181 -2.26 10.09 12.57
CA GLU A 181 -3.39 9.35 12.04
C GLU A 181 -4.25 10.27 11.17
N LYS A 182 -4.74 9.78 10.03
CA LYS A 182 -5.60 10.53 9.13
C LYS A 182 -6.60 9.59 8.46
N LYS A 183 -7.87 9.98 8.46
CA LYS A 183 -8.93 9.30 7.69
C LYS A 183 -9.45 10.25 6.63
N THR A 184 -9.25 9.91 5.37
CA THR A 184 -9.73 10.69 4.22
C THR A 184 -10.79 9.92 3.47
N LEU A 185 -11.88 10.60 3.08
CA LEU A 185 -12.96 9.97 2.32
C LEU A 185 -12.37 9.30 1.06
N GLN A 186 -12.78 8.06 0.82
CA GLN A 186 -12.34 7.33 -0.36
C GLN A 186 -13.08 7.86 -1.61
N TRP A 187 -12.32 8.05 -2.68
CA TRP A 187 -12.82 8.55 -3.94
C TRP A 187 -12.51 7.58 -5.07
N PHE A 188 -13.50 7.35 -5.92
CA PHE A 188 -13.37 6.49 -7.09
C PHE A 188 -13.14 7.36 -8.34
N PRO A 189 -11.96 7.27 -9.00
CA PRO A 189 -11.70 7.95 -10.25
C PRO A 189 -12.49 7.30 -11.40
N LEU A 190 -13.36 8.08 -12.08
CA LEU A 190 -14.16 7.56 -13.20
C LEU A 190 -13.30 7.02 -14.34
N THR A 191 -12.13 7.60 -14.57
CA THR A 191 -11.18 7.13 -15.59
C THR A 191 -10.70 5.70 -15.36
N ASP A 192 -10.53 5.26 -14.09
CA ASP A 192 -10.09 3.91 -13.78
C ASP A 192 -11.12 2.88 -14.24
N PHE A 193 -12.42 3.22 -14.10
CA PHE A 193 -13.50 2.39 -14.61
C PHE A 193 -13.45 2.25 -16.14
N PHE A 194 -13.31 3.37 -16.86
CA PHE A 194 -13.24 3.37 -18.31
C PHE A 194 -11.98 2.67 -18.82
N LEU A 195 -10.83 2.93 -18.23
CA LEU A 195 -9.57 2.29 -18.62
C LEU A 195 -9.60 0.77 -18.40
N LYS A 196 -10.12 0.31 -17.26
CA LYS A 196 -10.25 -1.12 -16.98
C LYS A 196 -11.22 -1.82 -17.92
N ARG A 197 -12.27 -1.12 -18.41
CA ARG A 197 -13.33 -1.71 -19.22
C ARG A 197 -13.12 -1.56 -20.73
N LEU A 198 -12.50 -0.48 -21.19
CA LEU A 198 -12.37 -0.16 -22.62
C LEU A 198 -10.95 -0.34 -23.16
N CYS A 199 -9.94 -0.15 -22.33
CA CYS A 199 -8.53 -0.18 -22.73
C CYS A 199 -7.80 -1.42 -22.19
N PHE A 200 -8.37 -2.59 -22.30
CA PHE A 200 -7.87 -3.88 -21.82
C PHE A 200 -6.48 -4.23 -22.38
N LYS A 201 -5.49 -3.40 -22.09
CA LYS A 201 -4.08 -3.73 -22.35
C LYS A 201 -3.40 -3.93 -21.01
N PRO A 202 -3.01 -5.17 -20.64
CA PRO A 202 -2.32 -5.44 -19.38
C PRO A 202 -1.01 -4.66 -19.21
N HIS A 203 -0.53 -3.98 -20.25
CA HIS A 203 0.67 -3.16 -20.24
C HIS A 203 0.43 -1.65 -20.05
N ALA A 204 -0.80 -1.21 -19.83
CA ALA A 204 -1.14 0.22 -19.68
C ALA A 204 -0.91 0.78 -18.26
N ARG A 205 -0.01 0.17 -17.45
CA ARG A 205 0.34 0.66 -16.10
C ARG A 205 0.78 2.12 -16.10
N ILE A 206 1.38 2.59 -17.19
CA ILE A 206 1.85 3.97 -17.38
C ILE A 206 0.82 4.90 -18.04
N ALA A 207 -0.45 4.49 -18.12
CA ALA A 207 -1.50 5.26 -18.81
C ALA A 207 -1.58 6.73 -18.34
N TYR A 208 -1.37 6.97 -17.04
CA TYR A 208 -1.42 8.32 -16.48
C TYR A 208 -0.16 9.19 -16.72
N ASN A 209 0.82 8.72 -17.45
CA ASN A 209 1.87 9.59 -17.99
C ASN A 209 1.34 10.52 -19.10
N HIS A 210 0.22 10.20 -19.71
CA HIS A 210 -0.48 11.11 -20.64
C HIS A 210 -1.20 12.20 -19.87
N LYS A 211 -0.88 13.48 -20.15
CA LYS A 211 -1.41 14.66 -19.43
C LYS A 211 -2.94 14.71 -19.41
N TRP A 212 -3.60 14.36 -20.51
CA TRP A 212 -5.06 14.38 -20.60
C TRP A 212 -5.73 13.31 -19.74
N LEU A 213 -5.18 12.09 -19.66
CA LEU A 213 -5.68 11.03 -18.76
C LEU A 213 -5.47 11.40 -17.29
N SER A 214 -4.31 11.96 -16.96
CA SER A 214 -4.02 12.48 -15.62
C SER A 214 -5.00 13.61 -15.23
N TRP A 215 -5.39 14.46 -16.18
CA TRP A 215 -6.39 15.50 -15.95
C TRP A 215 -7.79 14.90 -15.72
N LEU A 216 -8.23 13.97 -16.57
CA LEU A 216 -9.52 13.29 -16.42
C LEU A 216 -9.62 12.51 -15.10
N ARG A 217 -8.51 11.97 -14.57
CA ARG A 217 -8.49 11.29 -13.28
C ARG A 217 -8.90 12.17 -12.10
N LYS A 218 -8.87 13.50 -12.25
CA LYS A 218 -9.36 14.43 -11.24
C LYS A 218 -10.87 14.34 -11.05
N ILE A 219 -11.61 13.79 -12.03
CA ILE A 219 -13.04 13.55 -11.91
C ILE A 219 -13.21 12.27 -11.06
N LYS A 220 -13.57 12.47 -9.80
CA LYS A 220 -13.71 11.40 -8.80
C LYS A 220 -15.11 11.46 -8.19
N LEU A 221 -15.68 10.30 -7.87
CA LEU A 221 -16.91 10.17 -7.09
C LEU A 221 -16.58 9.72 -5.68
N PRO A 222 -17.21 10.31 -4.64
CA PRO A 222 -17.00 9.84 -3.26
C PRO A 222 -17.62 8.47 -3.08
N ILE A 223 -16.98 7.62 -2.29
CA ILE A 223 -17.50 6.33 -1.88
C ILE A 223 -18.08 6.49 -0.47
N PRO A 224 -19.42 6.50 -0.32
CA PRO A 224 -20.04 6.78 0.97
C PRO A 224 -19.61 5.77 2.04
N GLY A 225 -19.15 6.30 3.20
CA GLY A 225 -18.81 5.50 4.36
C GLY A 225 -17.48 4.74 4.28
N TYR A 226 -16.70 4.95 3.23
CA TYR A 226 -15.35 4.38 3.11
C TYR A 226 -14.28 5.45 3.17
N TYR A 227 -13.23 5.17 3.93
CA TYR A 227 -12.12 6.09 4.16
C TYR A 227 -10.78 5.38 3.94
N ASN A 228 -9.86 6.05 3.29
CA ASN A 228 -8.46 5.69 3.36
C ASN A 228 -7.95 6.09 4.76
N TRP A 229 -7.51 5.12 5.54
CA TRP A 229 -7.00 5.30 6.89
C TRP A 229 -5.49 5.14 6.89
N GLU A 230 -4.80 6.24 7.10
CA GLU A 230 -3.35 6.35 7.04
C GLU A 230 -2.79 6.61 8.42
N MET A 231 -1.68 5.97 8.73
CA MET A 231 -0.97 6.11 9.99
C MET A 231 0.53 6.20 9.75
N SER A 232 1.20 7.09 10.48
CA SER A 232 2.65 7.12 10.62
C SER A 232 2.99 6.66 12.03
N LEU A 233 3.75 5.58 12.13
CA LEU A 233 4.07 4.87 13.36
C LEU A 233 5.58 4.89 13.57
N LYS A 234 5.99 4.92 14.84
CA LYS A 234 7.41 4.89 15.24
C LYS A 234 7.67 3.70 16.14
N LYS A 235 8.76 2.98 15.87
CA LYS A 235 9.27 1.95 16.76
C LYS A 235 10.04 2.59 17.90
N ASN A 236 9.61 2.33 19.14
CA ASN A 236 10.33 2.73 20.36
C ASN A 236 11.51 1.82 20.65
#